data_c222945f2a482038dbfe611987cda901
#
_entry.id   c222945f2a482038dbfe611987cda901
#
_cell.length_a   1.000
_cell.length_b   1.000
_cell.length_c   1.000
_cell.angle_alpha   90.00
_cell.angle_beta   90.00
_cell.angle_gamma   90.00
#
_symmetry.space_group_name_H-M   'P 1'
#
loop_
_entity.id
_entity.type
_entity.pdbx_description
1 polymer ?
#
loop_
_entity_poly.entity_id
_entity_poly.type
_entity_poly.pdbx_seq_one_letter_code
_entity_poly.pdbx_strand_id
1 'polypeptide(L)'
;QPMLDAVLDYLPSPLDVPDIEGHAVGNEEEVLTRPADEKAPFAALASKVATHPFYGKLVYVRVYSGKVSQGEMVLNATKGKKERIGKLFQMHSNKENPVEEAHAGHIYAFIGLKDVTTGDTLCAQGSPIVLESMTFPAPVIHVAIEPKTKGDQEKLGVAIQKLSEEDPTFTVSLDEETGQTVIGGMGELHLDVFVDRMRREFKVEANVGAPQVAYRETIRKK
;
A
#
# COMPACT_ATOMS: atom_id res chain seq x y z
N GLN A 1 -18.04 16.27 22.66
CA GLN A 1 -19.11 16.86 21.85
C GLN A 1 -18.58 18.05 21.02
N PRO A 2 -18.00 19.17 21.61
CA PRO A 2 -17.56 20.34 20.83
C PRO A 2 -16.56 20.02 19.71
N MET A 3 -15.69 19.00 19.87
CA MET A 3 -14.77 18.57 18.83
C MET A 3 -15.50 17.91 17.64
N LEU A 4 -16.54 17.12 17.91
CA LEU A 4 -17.36 16.51 16.86
C LEU A 4 -18.21 17.55 16.14
N ASP A 5 -18.75 18.53 16.89
CA ASP A 5 -19.48 19.65 16.32
C ASP A 5 -18.57 20.47 15.38
N ALA A 6 -17.33 20.75 15.81
CA ALA A 6 -16.34 21.44 14.98
C ALA A 6 -15.95 20.64 13.71
N VAL A 7 -15.91 19.31 13.76
CA VAL A 7 -15.69 18.48 12.56
C VAL A 7 -16.84 18.68 11.57
N LEU A 8 -18.09 18.70 12.05
CA LEU A 8 -19.26 18.89 11.17
C LEU A 8 -19.32 20.32 10.60
N ASP A 9 -18.94 21.33 11.40
CA ASP A 9 -19.06 22.73 11.01
C ASP A 9 -17.92 23.22 10.10
N TYR A 10 -16.71 22.66 10.23
CA TYR A 10 -15.50 23.22 9.59
C TYR A 10 -14.79 22.28 8.61
N LEU A 11 -15.05 20.97 8.62
CA LEU A 11 -14.45 20.08 7.63
C LEU A 11 -15.35 19.95 6.39
N PRO A 12 -14.78 20.11 5.18
CA PRO A 12 -15.55 20.01 3.93
C PRO A 12 -16.04 18.58 3.71
N SER A 13 -17.25 18.44 3.21
CA SER A 13 -17.76 17.17 2.70
C SER A 13 -17.15 16.87 1.31
N PRO A 14 -17.24 15.63 0.81
CA PRO A 14 -16.82 15.31 -0.56
C PRO A 14 -17.52 16.13 -1.65
N LEU A 15 -18.67 16.74 -1.34
CA LEU A 15 -19.42 17.60 -2.29
C LEU A 15 -18.98 19.08 -2.22
N ASP A 16 -18.27 19.47 -1.18
CA ASP A 16 -17.79 20.84 -0.96
C ASP A 16 -16.38 21.07 -1.53
N VAL A 17 -15.72 20.00 -1.97
CA VAL A 17 -14.37 20.06 -2.56
C VAL A 17 -14.45 19.96 -4.09
N PRO A 18 -13.44 20.47 -4.81
CA PRO A 18 -13.36 20.31 -6.26
C PRO A 18 -13.36 18.83 -6.68
N ASP A 19 -13.76 18.59 -7.93
CA ASP A 19 -13.65 17.27 -8.55
C ASP A 19 -12.21 16.75 -8.48
N ILE A 20 -12.04 15.44 -8.26
CA ILE A 20 -10.70 14.86 -8.21
C ILE A 20 -10.05 14.90 -9.60
N GLU A 21 -8.82 15.39 -9.64
CA GLU A 21 -8.01 15.41 -10.85
C GLU A 21 -7.14 14.16 -10.96
N GLY A 22 -6.87 13.78 -12.18
CA GLY A 22 -5.96 12.71 -12.55
C GLY A 22 -5.53 12.89 -13.99
N HIS A 23 -4.84 11.92 -14.55
CA HIS A 23 -4.39 11.97 -15.95
C HIS A 23 -4.76 10.69 -16.70
N ALA A 24 -4.73 10.76 -18.04
CA ALA A 24 -4.95 9.60 -18.87
C ALA A 24 -3.83 8.57 -18.69
N VAL A 25 -4.16 7.28 -18.82
CA VAL A 25 -3.16 6.21 -18.73
C VAL A 25 -2.12 6.37 -19.86
N GLY A 26 -0.85 6.55 -19.46
CA GLY A 26 0.27 6.73 -20.41
C GLY A 26 0.41 8.14 -20.98
N ASN A 27 -0.39 9.10 -20.55
CA ASN A 27 -0.28 10.51 -20.95
C ASN A 27 -0.53 11.42 -19.75
N GLU A 28 0.53 11.88 -19.10
CA GLU A 28 0.47 12.74 -17.90
C GLU A 28 0.04 14.18 -18.22
N GLU A 29 0.13 14.60 -19.48
CA GLU A 29 -0.28 15.96 -19.88
C GLU A 29 -1.82 16.08 -20.07
N GLU A 30 -2.51 14.95 -20.25
CA GLU A 30 -3.96 14.92 -20.42
C GLU A 30 -4.65 14.82 -19.06
N VAL A 31 -5.06 15.97 -18.53
CA VAL A 31 -5.78 16.06 -17.26
C VAL A 31 -7.24 15.62 -17.43
N LEU A 32 -7.67 14.70 -16.57
CA LEU A 32 -9.03 14.21 -16.48
C LEU A 32 -9.58 14.51 -15.08
N THR A 33 -10.88 14.79 -15.00
CA THR A 33 -11.56 15.04 -13.72
C THR A 33 -12.65 14.01 -13.47
N ARG A 34 -12.96 13.77 -12.19
CA ARG A 34 -14.07 12.90 -11.76
C ARG A 34 -14.84 13.56 -10.63
N PRO A 35 -16.15 13.79 -10.80
CA PRO A 35 -16.99 14.34 -9.74
C PRO A 35 -17.28 13.30 -8.64
N ALA A 36 -17.57 13.79 -7.44
CA ALA A 36 -18.02 12.97 -6.34
C ALA A 36 -19.52 12.57 -6.52
N ASP A 37 -19.85 11.94 -7.63
CA ASP A 37 -21.20 11.50 -8.02
C ASP A 37 -21.21 9.98 -8.23
N GLU A 38 -22.18 9.28 -7.62
CA GLU A 38 -22.37 7.82 -7.76
C GLU A 38 -22.69 7.36 -9.19
N LYS A 39 -23.20 8.26 -10.05
CA LYS A 39 -23.51 7.98 -11.45
C LYS A 39 -22.31 8.14 -12.38
N ALA A 40 -21.27 8.78 -11.91
CA ALA A 40 -20.04 8.95 -12.67
C ALA A 40 -19.25 7.64 -12.77
N PRO A 41 -18.27 7.54 -13.67
CA PRO A 41 -17.38 6.39 -13.74
C PRO A 41 -16.62 6.17 -12.43
N PHE A 42 -16.53 4.92 -11.99
CA PHE A 42 -15.80 4.57 -10.77
C PHE A 42 -14.33 4.98 -10.85
N ALA A 43 -13.86 5.68 -9.82
CA ALA A 43 -12.47 6.02 -9.61
C ALA A 43 -12.15 6.07 -8.11
N ALA A 44 -11.08 5.40 -7.71
CA ALA A 44 -10.70 5.23 -6.32
C ALA A 44 -9.18 5.08 -6.16
N LEU A 45 -8.67 5.44 -4.99
CA LEU A 45 -7.26 5.33 -4.64
C LEU A 45 -7.07 4.29 -3.54
N ALA A 46 -6.15 3.36 -3.74
CA ALA A 46 -5.68 2.45 -2.71
C ALA A 46 -4.78 3.22 -1.73
N SER A 47 -5.36 3.70 -0.64
CA SER A 47 -4.68 4.58 0.31
C SER A 47 -3.77 3.84 1.28
N LYS A 48 -4.09 2.58 1.59
CA LYS A 48 -3.30 1.74 2.51
C LYS A 48 -3.53 0.26 2.24
N VAL A 49 -2.46 -0.52 2.29
CA VAL A 49 -2.53 -1.99 2.34
C VAL A 49 -2.24 -2.44 3.76
N ALA A 50 -2.93 -3.46 4.23
CA ALA A 50 -2.71 -4.09 5.53
C ALA A 50 -2.85 -5.62 5.41
N THR A 51 -2.17 -6.35 6.28
CA THR A 51 -2.32 -7.80 6.37
C THR A 51 -3.37 -8.16 7.42
N HIS A 52 -4.40 -8.89 7.00
CA HIS A 52 -5.45 -9.36 7.89
C HIS A 52 -5.25 -10.86 8.21
N PRO A 53 -5.39 -11.31 9.48
CA PRO A 53 -5.13 -12.70 9.86
C PRO A 53 -5.95 -13.74 9.09
N PHE A 54 -7.20 -13.43 8.74
CA PHE A 54 -8.12 -14.37 8.08
C PHE A 54 -8.28 -14.16 6.59
N TYR A 55 -8.20 -12.90 6.12
CA TYR A 55 -8.45 -12.56 4.72
C TYR A 55 -7.17 -12.33 3.91
N GLY A 56 -6.02 -12.32 4.57
CA GLY A 56 -4.76 -12.00 3.94
C GLY A 56 -4.64 -10.50 3.62
N LYS A 57 -4.59 -10.14 2.36
CA LYS A 57 -4.45 -8.75 1.92
C LYS A 57 -5.76 -7.99 2.04
N LEU A 58 -5.74 -6.89 2.79
CA LEU A 58 -6.82 -5.94 2.99
C LEU A 58 -6.37 -4.59 2.43
N VAL A 59 -7.10 -4.05 1.46
CA VAL A 59 -6.77 -2.77 0.83
C VAL A 59 -7.79 -1.72 1.22
N TYR A 60 -7.36 -0.68 1.94
CA TYR A 60 -8.20 0.48 2.22
C TYR A 60 -8.25 1.38 0.99
N VAL A 61 -9.45 1.59 0.50
CA VAL A 61 -9.70 2.31 -0.75
C VAL A 61 -10.59 3.51 -0.50
N ARG A 62 -10.12 4.69 -0.85
CA ARG A 62 -10.93 5.92 -0.92
C ARG A 62 -11.60 5.98 -2.26
N VAL A 63 -12.92 5.92 -2.26
CA VAL A 63 -13.73 6.07 -3.48
C VAL A 63 -13.99 7.57 -3.71
N TYR A 64 -13.52 8.08 -4.82
CA TYR A 64 -13.69 9.49 -5.19
C TYR A 64 -14.89 9.71 -6.10
N SER A 65 -15.17 8.75 -6.99
CA SER A 65 -16.22 8.88 -8.01
C SER A 65 -16.90 7.54 -8.27
N GLY A 66 -18.14 7.58 -8.65
CA GLY A 66 -18.91 6.41 -9.01
C GLY A 66 -19.22 5.49 -7.86
N LYS A 67 -19.55 4.27 -8.19
CA LYS A 67 -19.75 3.15 -7.27
C LYS A 67 -19.22 1.86 -7.86
N VAL A 68 -18.98 0.87 -7.00
CA VAL A 68 -18.54 -0.46 -7.41
C VAL A 68 -19.16 -1.52 -6.50
N SER A 69 -19.52 -2.67 -7.08
CA SER A 69 -20.16 -3.77 -6.36
C SER A 69 -19.18 -4.91 -6.06
N GLN A 70 -19.50 -5.69 -5.04
CA GLN A 70 -18.81 -6.94 -4.75
C GLN A 70 -18.84 -7.87 -5.99
N GLY A 71 -17.69 -8.48 -6.30
CA GLY A 71 -17.53 -9.39 -7.44
C GLY A 71 -17.22 -8.70 -8.76
N GLU A 72 -17.31 -7.39 -8.83
CA GLU A 72 -17.06 -6.59 -10.03
C GLU A 72 -15.57 -6.56 -10.41
N MET A 73 -15.31 -6.37 -11.71
CA MET A 73 -13.97 -6.26 -12.27
C MET A 73 -13.63 -4.79 -12.47
N VAL A 74 -12.53 -4.35 -11.86
CA VAL A 74 -11.97 -3.01 -12.00
C VAL A 74 -10.61 -3.05 -12.69
N LEU A 75 -10.17 -1.92 -13.19
CA LEU A 75 -8.83 -1.73 -13.72
C LEU A 75 -7.94 -1.08 -12.66
N ASN A 76 -6.80 -1.71 -12.33
CA ASN A 76 -5.70 -1.02 -11.69
C ASN A 76 -4.98 -0.21 -12.79
N ALA A 77 -5.28 1.07 -12.88
CA ALA A 77 -4.79 1.94 -13.95
C ALA A 77 -3.27 2.20 -13.85
N THR A 78 -2.72 2.21 -12.63
CA THR A 78 -1.30 2.41 -12.38
C THR A 78 -0.45 1.26 -12.96
N LYS A 79 -0.95 0.01 -12.86
CA LYS A 79 -0.25 -1.19 -13.31
C LYS A 79 -0.78 -1.79 -14.61
N GLY A 80 -1.88 -1.25 -15.14
CA GLY A 80 -2.54 -1.77 -16.34
C GLY A 80 -3.17 -3.17 -16.18
N LYS A 81 -3.46 -3.59 -14.93
CA LYS A 81 -3.98 -4.93 -14.61
C LYS A 81 -5.44 -4.90 -14.22
N LYS A 82 -6.18 -5.94 -14.60
CA LYS A 82 -7.57 -6.13 -14.14
C LYS A 82 -7.59 -6.84 -12.81
N GLU A 83 -8.38 -6.31 -11.88
CA GLU A 83 -8.55 -6.83 -10.54
C GLU A 83 -10.02 -7.16 -10.27
N ARG A 84 -10.27 -8.23 -9.54
CA ARG A 84 -11.62 -8.59 -9.11
C ARG A 84 -11.82 -8.28 -7.65
N ILE A 85 -12.84 -7.49 -7.34
CA ILE A 85 -13.22 -7.19 -5.96
C ILE A 85 -13.89 -8.45 -5.38
N GLY A 86 -13.31 -9.01 -4.32
CA GLY A 86 -13.86 -10.16 -3.61
C GLY A 86 -14.99 -9.72 -2.68
N LYS A 87 -14.62 -9.17 -1.52
CA LYS A 87 -15.56 -8.65 -0.52
C LYS A 87 -15.29 -7.18 -0.24
N LEU A 88 -16.34 -6.49 0.19
CA LEU A 88 -16.29 -5.09 0.59
C LEU A 88 -16.68 -4.98 2.07
N PHE A 89 -15.91 -4.20 2.83
CA PHE A 89 -16.23 -3.89 4.22
C PHE A 89 -16.17 -2.40 4.48
N GLN A 90 -17.13 -1.91 5.22
CA GLN A 90 -17.04 -0.64 5.91
C GLN A 90 -16.45 -0.89 7.30
N MET A 91 -15.25 -0.39 7.53
CA MET A 91 -14.55 -0.61 8.79
C MET A 91 -15.01 0.37 9.85
N HIS A 92 -15.30 -0.14 11.03
CA HIS A 92 -15.60 0.65 12.21
C HIS A 92 -14.75 0.16 13.39
N SER A 93 -13.63 0.80 13.63
CA SER A 93 -12.58 0.29 14.52
C SER A 93 -12.13 -1.12 14.05
N ASN A 94 -12.26 -2.14 14.90
CA ASN A 94 -11.94 -3.53 14.59
C ASN A 94 -13.14 -4.34 14.04
N LYS A 95 -14.29 -3.67 13.81
CA LYS A 95 -15.47 -4.33 13.28
C LYS A 95 -15.52 -4.19 11.77
N GLU A 96 -15.72 -5.31 11.11
CA GLU A 96 -15.87 -5.44 9.67
C GLU A 96 -17.35 -5.53 9.35
N ASN A 97 -17.93 -4.44 8.84
CA ASN A 97 -19.32 -4.43 8.41
C ASN A 97 -19.36 -4.74 6.91
N PRO A 98 -19.86 -5.93 6.50
CA PRO A 98 -19.93 -6.27 5.09
C PRO A 98 -20.94 -5.35 4.38
N VAL A 99 -20.56 -4.90 3.18
CA VAL A 99 -21.41 -4.10 2.31
C VAL A 99 -21.39 -4.70 0.90
N GLU A 100 -22.45 -4.49 0.13
CA GLU A 100 -22.55 -4.99 -1.24
C GLU A 100 -21.97 -4.01 -2.25
N GLU A 101 -22.05 -2.71 -1.97
CA GLU A 101 -21.57 -1.63 -2.83
C GLU A 101 -20.67 -0.66 -2.04
N ALA A 102 -19.69 -0.11 -2.73
CA ALA A 102 -18.84 0.98 -2.25
C ALA A 102 -19.14 2.24 -3.10
N HIS A 103 -19.42 3.34 -2.43
CA HIS A 103 -19.90 4.59 -3.02
C HIS A 103 -18.88 5.72 -2.91
N ALA A 104 -18.94 6.69 -3.81
CA ALA A 104 -18.14 7.90 -3.78
C ALA A 104 -18.23 8.63 -2.42
N GLY A 105 -17.13 9.21 -1.98
CA GLY A 105 -17.03 9.97 -0.73
C GLY A 105 -16.64 9.16 0.51
N HIS A 106 -16.61 7.82 0.42
CA HIS A 106 -16.31 6.95 1.56
C HIS A 106 -14.98 6.20 1.42
N ILE A 107 -14.54 5.62 2.53
CA ILE A 107 -13.40 4.71 2.59
C ILE A 107 -13.92 3.31 2.93
N TYR A 108 -13.52 2.34 2.14
CA TYR A 108 -13.86 0.93 2.34
C TYR A 108 -12.61 0.06 2.38
N ALA A 109 -12.72 -1.13 2.95
CA ALA A 109 -11.71 -2.16 2.88
C ALA A 109 -12.11 -3.19 1.80
N PHE A 110 -11.25 -3.36 0.81
CA PHE A 110 -11.44 -4.28 -0.30
C PHE A 110 -10.60 -5.53 -0.08
N ILE A 111 -11.19 -6.70 -0.32
CA ILE A 111 -10.53 -8.01 -0.24
C ILE A 111 -10.57 -8.69 -1.61
N GLY A 112 -9.53 -9.48 -1.90
CA GLY A 112 -9.43 -10.25 -3.13
C GLY A 112 -8.60 -9.58 -4.21
N LEU A 113 -8.14 -8.34 -3.98
CA LEU A 113 -7.19 -7.65 -4.83
C LEU A 113 -5.79 -8.27 -4.68
N LYS A 114 -5.19 -8.72 -5.79
CA LYS A 114 -3.92 -9.46 -5.75
C LYS A 114 -2.70 -8.55 -5.89
N ASP A 115 -2.69 -7.74 -6.94
CA ASP A 115 -1.53 -6.95 -7.36
C ASP A 115 -1.63 -5.46 -6.98
N VAL A 116 -2.57 -5.09 -6.09
CA VAL A 116 -2.76 -3.70 -5.65
C VAL A 116 -1.77 -3.37 -4.53
N THR A 117 -1.11 -2.22 -4.65
CA THR A 117 -0.23 -1.65 -3.63
C THR A 117 -0.72 -0.26 -3.22
N THR A 118 -0.19 0.27 -2.13
CA THR A 118 -0.48 1.64 -1.68
C THR A 118 -0.12 2.66 -2.77
N GLY A 119 -1.06 3.55 -3.10
CA GLY A 119 -0.90 4.54 -4.18
C GLY A 119 -1.48 4.11 -5.53
N ASP A 120 -1.90 2.85 -5.71
CA ASP A 120 -2.51 2.40 -6.95
C ASP A 120 -3.91 3.00 -7.15
N THR A 121 -4.23 3.36 -8.38
CA THR A 121 -5.57 3.81 -8.78
C THR A 121 -6.40 2.66 -9.31
N LEU A 122 -7.61 2.52 -8.77
CA LEU A 122 -8.64 1.58 -9.24
C LEU A 122 -9.73 2.35 -9.95
N CYS A 123 -10.09 1.96 -11.17
CA CYS A 123 -11.11 2.64 -11.94
C CYS A 123 -11.97 1.69 -12.79
N ALA A 124 -13.04 2.25 -13.35
CA ALA A 124 -13.88 1.53 -14.30
C ALA A 124 -13.08 1.22 -15.59
N GLN A 125 -13.22 0.00 -16.12
CA GLN A 125 -12.48 -0.44 -17.31
C GLN A 125 -12.75 0.42 -18.56
N GLY A 126 -13.97 0.95 -18.69
CA GLY A 126 -14.39 1.77 -19.82
C GLY A 126 -13.99 3.24 -19.74
N SER A 127 -13.46 3.70 -18.61
CA SER A 127 -13.11 5.10 -18.37
C SER A 127 -11.83 5.18 -17.53
N PRO A 128 -10.69 4.76 -18.06
CA PRO A 128 -9.44 4.71 -17.33
C PRO A 128 -8.97 6.12 -16.91
N ILE A 129 -8.46 6.21 -15.70
CA ILE A 129 -7.83 7.40 -15.13
C ILE A 129 -6.77 6.95 -14.14
N VAL A 130 -5.67 7.68 -14.05
CA VAL A 130 -4.69 7.57 -12.98
C VAL A 130 -4.81 8.81 -12.11
N LEU A 131 -5.20 8.63 -10.86
CA LEU A 131 -5.21 9.69 -9.88
C LEU A 131 -3.78 10.04 -9.47
N GLU A 132 -3.59 11.18 -8.82
CA GLU A 132 -2.26 11.59 -8.37
C GLU A 132 -1.57 10.48 -7.59
N SER A 133 -0.37 10.11 -8.03
CA SER A 133 0.42 9.07 -7.39
C SER A 133 1.11 9.63 -6.14
N MET A 134 1.05 8.88 -5.04
CA MET A 134 1.82 9.22 -3.85
C MET A 134 3.31 8.97 -4.10
N THR A 135 4.13 10.00 -3.91
CA THR A 135 5.59 9.86 -3.94
C THR A 135 6.10 9.56 -2.54
N PHE A 136 6.80 8.45 -2.39
CA PHE A 136 7.40 8.04 -1.12
C PHE A 136 8.87 8.40 -1.10
N PRO A 137 9.39 8.99 0.01
CA PRO A 137 10.80 9.30 0.12
C PRO A 137 11.64 8.01 0.19
N ALA A 138 12.87 8.09 -0.30
CA ALA A 138 13.81 6.99 -0.21
C ALA A 138 14.20 6.71 1.26
N PRO A 139 14.46 5.45 1.63
CA PRO A 139 14.96 5.10 2.95
C PRO A 139 16.27 5.79 3.28
N VAL A 140 16.44 6.18 4.55
CA VAL A 140 17.64 6.89 5.02
C VAL A 140 18.56 6.03 5.88
N ILE A 141 18.05 4.94 6.44
CA ILE A 141 18.81 4.00 7.29
C ILE A 141 18.67 2.58 6.74
N HIS A 142 19.77 1.85 6.78
CA HIS A 142 19.83 0.46 6.31
C HIS A 142 20.45 -0.42 7.40
N VAL A 143 19.88 -1.59 7.64
CA VAL A 143 20.40 -2.61 8.54
C VAL A 143 20.36 -3.98 7.87
N ALA A 144 21.32 -4.83 8.19
CA ALA A 144 21.31 -6.22 7.78
C ALA A 144 20.41 -7.03 8.70
N ILE A 145 19.62 -7.95 8.12
CA ILE A 145 18.78 -8.88 8.88
C ILE A 145 19.13 -10.31 8.48
N GLU A 146 19.41 -11.15 9.47
CA GLU A 146 19.80 -12.54 9.27
C GLU A 146 18.90 -13.46 10.09
N PRO A 147 18.26 -14.48 9.48
CA PRO A 147 17.46 -15.45 10.21
C PRO A 147 18.36 -16.30 11.12
N LYS A 148 17.90 -16.61 12.33
CA LYS A 148 18.67 -17.46 13.27
C LYS A 148 18.71 -18.93 12.85
N THR A 149 17.67 -19.40 12.17
CA THR A 149 17.56 -20.79 11.72
C THR A 149 17.12 -20.89 10.27
N LYS A 150 17.32 -22.05 9.62
CA LYS A 150 16.82 -22.31 8.26
C LYS A 150 15.29 -22.21 8.17
N GLY A 151 14.57 -22.60 9.23
CA GLY A 151 13.11 -22.49 9.28
C GLY A 151 12.63 -21.03 9.38
N ASP A 152 13.45 -20.15 9.94
CA ASP A 152 13.14 -18.73 10.01
C ASP A 152 13.40 -18.02 8.68
N GLN A 153 14.24 -18.58 7.80
CA GLN A 153 14.54 -18.00 6.50
C GLN A 153 13.29 -17.90 5.59
N GLU A 154 12.51 -18.98 5.52
CA GLU A 154 11.26 -18.99 4.74
C GLU A 154 10.23 -18.00 5.32
N LYS A 155 10.08 -18.02 6.65
CA LYS A 155 9.18 -17.09 7.33
C LYS A 155 9.61 -15.63 7.16
N LEU A 156 10.92 -15.36 7.21
CA LEU A 156 11.48 -14.03 6.99
C LEU A 156 11.15 -13.53 5.58
N GLY A 157 11.30 -14.37 4.55
CA GLY A 157 10.92 -14.01 3.18
C GLY A 157 9.45 -13.61 3.06
N VAL A 158 8.54 -14.40 3.66
CA VAL A 158 7.10 -14.11 3.68
C VAL A 158 6.79 -12.81 4.46
N ALA A 159 7.43 -12.63 5.63
CA ALA A 159 7.23 -11.44 6.45
C ALA A 159 7.68 -10.17 5.71
N ILE A 160 8.87 -10.19 5.14
CA ILE A 160 9.44 -9.09 4.36
C ILE A 160 8.52 -8.71 3.20
N GLN A 161 8.09 -9.71 2.41
CA GLN A 161 7.19 -9.45 1.28
C GLN A 161 5.91 -8.74 1.73
N LYS A 162 5.24 -9.26 2.75
CA LYS A 162 3.99 -8.66 3.25
C LYS A 162 4.19 -7.26 3.80
N LEU A 163 5.25 -7.04 4.56
CA LEU A 163 5.56 -5.74 5.16
C LEU A 163 5.92 -4.69 4.10
N SER A 164 6.66 -5.07 3.04
CA SER A 164 6.93 -4.18 1.90
C SER A 164 5.69 -3.84 1.09
N GLU A 165 4.70 -4.74 1.03
CA GLU A 165 3.41 -4.45 0.40
C GLU A 165 2.55 -3.46 1.22
N GLU A 166 2.72 -3.47 2.55
CA GLU A 166 2.01 -2.56 3.47
C GLU A 166 2.62 -1.15 3.46
N ASP A 167 3.94 -1.05 3.44
CA ASP A 167 4.68 0.21 3.56
C ASP A 167 5.70 0.38 2.42
N PRO A 168 5.44 1.26 1.46
CA PRO A 168 6.36 1.54 0.35
C PRO A 168 7.69 2.17 0.77
N THR A 169 7.80 2.73 1.98
CA THR A 169 9.05 3.28 2.51
C THR A 169 9.95 2.23 3.17
N PHE A 170 9.42 1.02 3.39
CA PHE A 170 10.18 -0.13 3.82
C PHE A 170 10.72 -0.88 2.61
N THR A 171 12.02 -0.84 2.40
CA THR A 171 12.70 -1.47 1.26
C THR A 171 13.52 -2.67 1.70
N VAL A 172 13.72 -3.58 0.76
CA VAL A 172 14.53 -4.78 0.97
C VAL A 172 15.42 -4.99 -0.25
N SER A 173 16.68 -5.24 0.00
CA SER A 173 17.67 -5.59 -1.02
C SER A 173 18.53 -6.77 -0.56
N LEU A 174 18.98 -7.56 -1.51
CA LEU A 174 20.01 -8.57 -1.27
C LEU A 174 21.35 -7.94 -1.71
N ASP A 175 22.29 -7.88 -0.79
CA ASP A 175 23.66 -7.49 -1.14
C ASP A 175 24.34 -8.68 -1.82
N GLU A 176 24.64 -8.53 -3.11
CA GLU A 176 25.21 -9.62 -3.95
C GLU A 176 26.65 -9.98 -3.53
N GLU A 177 27.40 -9.07 -2.93
CA GLU A 177 28.79 -9.31 -2.54
C GLU A 177 28.89 -10.01 -1.19
N THR A 178 28.03 -9.62 -0.22
CA THR A 178 28.04 -10.20 1.12
C THR A 178 27.00 -11.30 1.31
N GLY A 179 26.02 -11.38 0.42
CA GLY A 179 24.88 -12.31 0.53
C GLY A 179 23.90 -11.93 1.64
N GLN A 180 24.04 -10.76 2.25
CA GLN A 180 23.17 -10.30 3.33
C GLN A 180 21.85 -9.74 2.79
N THR A 181 20.76 -10.02 3.49
CA THR A 181 19.49 -9.29 3.29
C THR A 181 19.57 -7.98 4.05
N VAL A 182 19.43 -6.87 3.32
CA VAL A 182 19.46 -5.52 3.89
C VAL A 182 18.07 -4.93 3.81
N ILE A 183 17.57 -4.45 4.94
CA ILE A 183 16.29 -3.74 5.05
C ILE A 183 16.55 -2.24 5.23
N GLY A 184 15.77 -1.42 4.52
CA GLY A 184 15.86 0.03 4.58
C GLY A 184 14.57 0.65 5.12
N GLY A 185 14.69 1.76 5.83
CA GLY A 185 13.56 2.47 6.42
C GLY A 185 13.87 3.95 6.68
N MET A 186 12.83 4.66 7.12
CA MET A 186 12.86 6.11 7.35
C MET A 186 13.59 6.51 8.64
N GLY A 187 13.95 5.57 9.48
CA GLY A 187 14.64 5.81 10.76
C GLY A 187 14.79 4.54 11.59
N GLU A 188 15.57 4.63 12.65
CA GLU A 188 15.87 3.51 13.54
C GLU A 188 14.58 2.93 14.17
N LEU A 189 13.73 3.80 14.73
CA LEU A 189 12.46 3.39 15.31
C LEU A 189 11.55 2.72 14.28
N HIS A 190 11.57 3.17 13.03
CA HIS A 190 10.79 2.57 11.95
C HIS A 190 11.21 1.11 11.72
N LEU A 191 12.51 0.86 11.60
CA LEU A 191 13.05 -0.50 11.42
C LEU A 191 12.82 -1.38 12.65
N ASP A 192 12.97 -0.83 13.86
CA ASP A 192 12.68 -1.56 15.11
C ASP A 192 11.23 -2.04 15.18
N VAL A 193 10.27 -1.19 14.78
CA VAL A 193 8.86 -1.58 14.71
C VAL A 193 8.65 -2.73 13.74
N PHE A 194 9.28 -2.69 12.55
CA PHE A 194 9.17 -3.78 11.57
C PHE A 194 9.79 -5.08 12.08
N VAL A 195 10.96 -5.03 12.70
CA VAL A 195 11.61 -6.20 13.32
C VAL A 195 10.75 -6.79 14.42
N ASP A 196 10.15 -5.96 15.26
CA ASP A 196 9.25 -6.39 16.32
C ASP A 196 7.96 -7.01 15.76
N ARG A 197 7.39 -6.45 14.69
CA ARG A 197 6.26 -7.04 13.96
C ARG A 197 6.63 -8.41 13.35
N MET A 198 7.80 -8.54 12.72
CA MET A 198 8.28 -9.82 12.20
C MET A 198 8.33 -10.88 13.30
N ARG A 199 8.79 -10.53 14.50
CA ARG A 199 8.82 -11.43 15.65
C ARG A 199 7.43 -11.78 16.16
N ARG A 200 6.56 -10.78 16.36
CA ARG A 200 5.24 -10.98 16.98
C ARG A 200 4.21 -11.59 16.03
N GLU A 201 4.12 -11.09 14.81
CA GLU A 201 3.09 -11.50 13.85
C GLU A 201 3.49 -12.73 13.04
N PHE A 202 4.76 -12.78 12.61
CA PHE A 202 5.26 -13.83 11.71
C PHE A 202 6.07 -14.92 12.42
N LYS A 203 6.36 -14.73 13.74
CA LYS A 203 7.17 -15.67 14.54
C LYS A 203 8.55 -15.92 13.92
N VAL A 204 9.20 -14.86 13.44
CA VAL A 204 10.54 -14.87 12.86
C VAL A 204 11.55 -14.48 13.94
N GLU A 205 12.56 -15.31 14.16
CA GLU A 205 13.73 -14.96 14.95
C GLU A 205 14.88 -14.57 14.02
N ALA A 206 15.32 -13.32 14.14
CA ALA A 206 16.39 -12.77 13.32
C ALA A 206 17.37 -11.94 14.15
N ASN A 207 18.63 -11.91 13.71
CA ASN A 207 19.64 -10.98 14.19
C ASN A 207 19.60 -9.74 13.28
N VAL A 208 19.72 -8.56 13.88
CA VAL A 208 19.77 -7.28 13.18
C VAL A 208 21.07 -6.59 13.53
N GLY A 209 21.76 -6.06 12.54
CA GLY A 209 23.05 -5.40 12.74
C GLY A 209 23.43 -4.48 11.58
N ALA A 210 24.58 -3.85 11.67
CA ALA A 210 25.12 -3.04 10.58
C ALA A 210 25.45 -3.95 9.37
N PRO A 211 25.15 -3.48 8.13
CA PRO A 211 25.57 -4.20 6.94
C PRO A 211 27.10 -4.39 6.90
N GLN A 212 27.53 -5.52 6.36
CA GLN A 212 28.96 -5.75 6.14
C GLN A 212 29.49 -4.86 5.02
N VAL A 213 30.73 -4.40 5.17
CA VAL A 213 31.41 -3.62 4.12
C VAL A 213 32.16 -4.59 3.20
N ALA A 214 31.83 -4.57 1.92
CA ALA A 214 32.56 -5.32 0.91
C ALA A 214 33.80 -4.54 0.48
N TYR A 215 34.97 -5.12 0.68
CA TYR A 215 36.25 -4.54 0.27
C TYR A 215 36.65 -5.05 -1.11
N ARG A 216 36.97 -4.11 -2.02
CA ARG A 216 37.51 -4.41 -3.34
C ARG A 216 38.98 -4.02 -3.40
N GLU A 217 39.81 -4.94 -3.85
CA GLU A 217 41.22 -4.70 -4.06
C GLU A 217 41.55 -4.59 -5.55
N THR A 218 42.50 -3.75 -5.88
CA THR A 218 43.05 -3.63 -7.24
C THR A 218 44.58 -3.58 -7.20
N ILE A 219 45.20 -4.31 -8.12
CA ILE A 219 46.62 -4.30 -8.31
C ILE A 219 47.01 -3.08 -9.15
N ARG A 220 47.79 -2.16 -8.60
CA ARG A 220 48.24 -0.93 -9.27
C ARG A 220 49.63 -1.06 -9.94
N LYS A 221 50.39 -2.07 -9.59
CA LYS A 221 51.69 -2.33 -10.20
C LYS A 221 51.85 -3.84 -10.47
N LYS A 222 52.43 -4.18 -11.64
CA LYS A 222 52.93 -5.51 -11.93
C LYS A 222 54.24 -5.73 -11.22
#